data_d139148eb16760fbfa1ecafa7cf2cabb
#
_entry.id   d139148eb16760fbfa1ecafa7cf2cabb
#
_cell.length_a   1.000
_cell.length_b   1.000
_cell.length_c   1.000
_cell.angle_alpha   90.00
_cell.angle_beta   90.00
_cell.angle_gamma   90.00
#
_symmetry.space_group_name_H-M   'P 1'
#
loop_
_entity.id
_entity.type
_entity.pdbx_description
1 polymer ?
#
loop_
_entity_poly.entity_id
_entity_poly.type
_entity_poly.pdbx_seq_one_letter_code
_entity_poly.pdbx_strand_id
1 'polypeptide(L)'
;VERSAFHHDKMAALSDAKALAQSLSITPNEAAKHGLALNRDGQRRSAFDLLSYPEIEWAQVRAIWPELGKVDPAIAVHVEIDAKYHVYLERQTADVEAFRRDESLGLTDVDYAAVPGLSNEARTRLERHRPHTVGQAGRLDGITPAALGILAAYLRREQRKRKSTG
;
A
#
# COMPACT_ATOMS: atom_id res chain seq x y z
N VAL A 1 30.31 24.85 7.53
CA VAL A 1 30.24 24.11 8.81
C VAL A 1 28.88 24.35 9.52
N GLU A 2 28.41 25.61 9.61
CA GLU A 2 27.14 25.96 10.28
C GLU A 2 25.88 25.33 9.61
N ARG A 3 25.81 25.29 8.29
CA ARG A 3 24.70 24.68 7.54
C ARG A 3 24.54 23.18 7.80
N SER A 4 25.66 22.48 7.97
CA SER A 4 25.66 21.03 8.23
C SER A 4 25.16 20.72 9.66
N ALA A 5 25.60 21.48 10.65
CA ALA A 5 25.15 21.32 12.04
C ALA A 5 23.65 21.61 12.20
N PHE A 6 23.17 22.70 11.61
CA PHE A 6 21.75 23.08 11.64
C PHE A 6 20.86 22.01 10.97
N HIS A 7 21.30 21.44 9.85
CA HIS A 7 20.58 20.37 9.17
C HIS A 7 20.57 19.09 10.00
N HIS A 8 21.67 18.76 10.66
CA HIS A 8 21.78 17.59 11.53
C HIS A 8 20.85 17.69 12.76
N ASP A 9 20.82 18.85 13.41
CA ASP A 9 19.95 19.12 14.55
C ASP A 9 18.46 19.04 14.16
N LYS A 10 18.10 19.56 12.98
CA LYS A 10 16.74 19.50 12.45
C LYS A 10 16.31 18.05 12.16
N MET A 11 17.20 17.24 11.58
CA MET A 11 16.94 15.81 11.32
C MET A 11 16.79 15.02 12.61
N ALA A 12 17.59 15.31 13.64
CA ALA A 12 17.46 14.69 14.96
C ALA A 12 16.13 15.06 15.61
N ALA A 13 15.73 16.34 15.57
CA ALA A 13 14.47 16.82 16.10
C ALA A 13 13.27 16.17 15.41
N LEU A 14 13.33 15.98 14.09
CA LEU A 14 12.30 15.29 13.32
C LEU A 14 12.20 13.82 13.71
N SER A 15 13.33 13.13 13.86
CA SER A 15 13.38 11.74 14.30
C SER A 15 12.79 11.55 15.71
N ASP A 16 13.13 12.43 16.64
CA ASP A 16 12.60 12.41 17.99
C ASP A 16 11.10 12.66 18.05
N ALA A 17 10.61 13.61 17.24
CA ALA A 17 9.18 13.91 17.14
C ALA A 17 8.38 12.73 16.56
N LYS A 18 8.93 12.05 15.55
CA LYS A 18 8.33 10.83 14.99
C LYS A 18 8.27 9.72 16.04
N ALA A 19 9.38 9.48 16.74
CA ALA A 19 9.44 8.47 17.80
C ALA A 19 8.41 8.74 18.89
N LEU A 20 8.26 9.98 19.32
CA LEU A 20 7.23 10.39 20.27
C LEU A 20 5.83 10.09 19.73
N ALA A 21 5.53 10.50 18.52
CA ALA A 21 4.22 10.24 17.89
C ALA A 21 3.92 8.75 17.73
N GLN A 22 4.92 7.93 17.49
CA GLN A 22 4.79 6.48 17.40
C GLN A 22 4.62 5.79 18.76
N SER A 23 5.09 6.39 19.83
CA SER A 23 4.97 5.86 21.20
C SER A 23 3.60 6.10 21.84
N LEU A 24 2.86 7.10 21.38
CA LEU A 24 1.52 7.46 21.86
C LEU A 24 0.47 6.72 21.03
N SER A 25 -0.39 5.94 21.67
CA SER A 25 -1.40 5.14 20.96
C SER A 25 -2.76 5.19 21.64
N ILE A 26 -3.79 4.94 20.87
CA ILE A 26 -5.19 5.03 21.27
C ILE A 26 -6.01 3.91 20.61
N THR A 27 -7.03 3.42 21.31
CA THR A 27 -8.00 2.49 20.70
C THR A 27 -9.07 3.25 19.92
N PRO A 28 -9.76 2.58 18.95
CA PRO A 28 -10.86 3.22 18.21
C PRO A 28 -11.97 3.76 19.13
N ASN A 29 -12.27 3.08 20.22
CA ASN A 29 -13.30 3.52 21.16
C ASN A 29 -12.88 4.78 21.93
N GLU A 30 -11.62 4.87 22.34
CA GLU A 30 -11.07 6.08 22.97
C GLU A 30 -11.00 7.23 21.97
N ALA A 31 -10.60 6.96 20.72
CA ALA A 31 -10.55 7.96 19.65
C ALA A 31 -11.94 8.56 19.36
N ALA A 32 -12.99 7.75 19.42
CA ALA A 32 -14.37 8.22 19.24
C ALA A 32 -14.77 9.28 20.28
N LYS A 33 -14.24 9.21 21.50
CA LYS A 33 -14.46 10.22 22.56
C LYS A 33 -13.86 11.58 22.21
N HIS A 34 -12.88 11.59 21.31
CA HIS A 34 -12.23 12.80 20.80
C HIS A 34 -12.76 13.21 19.41
N GLY A 35 -13.88 12.64 18.99
CA GLY A 35 -14.50 12.95 17.69
C GLY A 35 -13.84 12.32 16.47
N LEU A 36 -12.96 11.35 16.66
CA LEU A 36 -12.30 10.65 15.55
C LEU A 36 -13.01 9.32 15.24
N ALA A 37 -13.46 9.18 14.00
CA ALA A 37 -14.10 7.97 13.51
C ALA A 37 -13.06 7.03 12.91
N LEU A 38 -12.69 5.98 13.65
CA LEU A 38 -11.77 4.94 13.20
C LEU A 38 -12.52 3.60 13.04
N ASN A 39 -11.97 2.71 12.21
CA ASN A 39 -12.48 1.34 12.11
C ASN A 39 -12.41 0.64 13.48
N ARG A 40 -13.53 0.07 13.89
CA ARG A 40 -13.66 -0.64 15.19
C ARG A 40 -13.13 -2.07 15.09
N ASP A 41 -11.86 -2.20 14.77
CA ASP A 41 -11.15 -3.49 14.67
C ASP A 41 -10.42 -3.89 15.96
N GLY A 42 -10.54 -3.08 17.02
CA GLY A 42 -9.88 -3.29 18.30
C GLY A 42 -8.38 -3.01 18.31
N GLN A 43 -7.81 -2.62 17.19
CA GLN A 43 -6.38 -2.35 17.08
C GLN A 43 -6.04 -0.93 17.57
N ARG A 44 -4.97 -0.83 18.34
CA ARG A 44 -4.42 0.47 18.74
C ARG A 44 -3.71 1.13 17.58
N ARG A 45 -3.87 2.45 17.50
CA ARG A 45 -3.18 3.27 16.50
C ARG A 45 -2.37 4.34 17.17
N SER A 46 -1.13 4.54 16.70
CA SER A 46 -0.27 5.60 17.21
C SER A 46 -0.74 6.98 16.71
N ALA A 47 -0.23 8.04 17.35
CA ALA A 47 -0.44 9.40 16.86
C ALA A 47 0.07 9.55 15.42
N PHE A 48 1.19 8.91 15.08
CA PHE A 48 1.74 8.88 13.73
C PHE A 48 0.79 8.18 12.74
N ASP A 49 0.19 7.04 13.13
CA ASP A 49 -0.81 6.34 12.33
C ASP A 49 -2.04 7.21 12.08
N LEU A 50 -2.52 7.93 13.10
CA LEU A 50 -3.64 8.85 12.96
C LEU A 50 -3.36 9.98 11.96
N LEU A 51 -2.16 10.54 11.99
CA LEU A 51 -1.73 11.59 11.06
C LEU A 51 -1.69 11.12 9.60
N SER A 52 -1.64 9.81 9.36
CA SER A 52 -1.71 9.25 7.99
C SER A 52 -3.09 9.41 7.34
N TYR A 53 -4.14 9.60 8.14
CA TYR A 53 -5.48 9.87 7.61
C TYR A 53 -5.55 11.29 7.05
N PRO A 54 -6.09 11.49 5.83
CA PRO A 54 -6.13 12.81 5.19
C PRO A 54 -6.86 13.88 6.00
N GLU A 55 -7.89 13.48 6.73
CA GLU A 55 -8.74 14.37 7.52
C GLU A 55 -8.19 14.69 8.92
N ILE A 56 -7.15 14.02 9.37
CA ILE A 56 -6.56 14.23 10.71
C ILE A 56 -5.31 15.09 10.61
N GLU A 57 -5.33 16.21 11.32
CA GLU A 57 -4.24 17.18 11.37
C GLU A 57 -3.51 17.13 12.73
N TRP A 58 -2.32 17.71 12.78
CA TRP A 58 -1.51 17.80 14.00
C TRP A 58 -2.25 18.37 15.20
N ALA A 59 -3.08 19.41 14.99
CA ALA A 59 -3.85 20.04 16.05
C ALA A 59 -4.78 19.06 16.76
N GLN A 60 -5.36 18.11 16.03
CA GLN A 60 -6.27 17.10 16.57
C GLN A 60 -5.52 16.08 17.44
N VAL A 61 -4.38 15.58 16.98
CA VAL A 61 -3.57 14.65 17.79
C VAL A 61 -2.92 15.33 19.00
N ARG A 62 -2.52 16.57 18.86
CA ARG A 62 -2.03 17.37 19.98
C ARG A 62 -3.09 17.60 21.05
N ALA A 63 -4.36 17.76 20.69
CA ALA A 63 -5.47 17.88 21.63
C ALA A 63 -5.67 16.60 22.45
N ILE A 64 -5.41 15.43 21.86
CA ILE A 64 -5.47 14.13 22.55
C ILE A 64 -4.25 13.94 23.45
N TRP A 65 -3.06 14.27 22.94
CA TRP A 65 -1.79 14.12 23.66
C TRP A 65 -1.08 15.46 23.80
N PRO A 66 -1.26 16.15 24.94
CA PRO A 66 -0.62 17.44 25.19
C PRO A 66 0.91 17.42 25.09
N GLU A 67 1.54 16.25 25.28
CA GLU A 67 2.99 16.07 25.14
C GLU A 67 3.50 16.48 23.75
N LEU A 68 2.68 16.35 22.72
CA LEU A 68 3.00 16.77 21.36
C LEU A 68 3.11 18.30 21.22
N GLY A 69 2.59 19.06 22.17
CA GLY A 69 2.73 20.51 22.19
C GLY A 69 4.18 21.00 22.37
N LYS A 70 5.10 20.14 22.81
CA LYS A 70 6.54 20.44 22.93
C LYS A 70 7.26 20.41 21.60
N VAL A 71 6.66 19.84 20.56
CA VAL A 71 7.25 19.74 19.22
C VAL A 71 7.18 21.09 18.53
N ASP A 72 8.30 21.52 17.95
CA ASP A 72 8.36 22.75 17.16
C ASP A 72 7.31 22.68 16.00
N PRO A 73 6.54 23.76 15.76
CA PRO A 73 5.52 23.76 14.71
C PRO A 73 6.05 23.42 13.32
N ALA A 74 7.28 23.84 12.99
CA ALA A 74 7.90 23.49 11.71
C ALA A 74 8.22 21.99 11.61
N ILE A 75 8.63 21.38 12.71
CA ILE A 75 8.86 19.93 12.80
C ILE A 75 7.54 19.16 12.73
N ALA A 76 6.49 19.65 13.40
CA ALA A 76 5.16 19.07 13.37
C ALA A 76 4.60 18.96 11.96
N VAL A 77 4.77 19.98 11.14
CA VAL A 77 4.39 19.97 9.71
C VAL A 77 5.09 18.84 8.96
N HIS A 78 6.40 18.67 9.20
CA HIS A 78 7.15 17.59 8.54
C HIS A 78 6.72 16.19 9.00
N VAL A 79 6.42 16.02 10.27
CA VAL A 79 5.90 14.73 10.80
C VAL A 79 4.57 14.38 10.15
N GLU A 80 3.67 15.35 10.02
CA GLU A 80 2.37 15.18 9.36
C GLU A 80 2.51 14.81 7.88
N ILE A 81 3.38 15.51 7.15
CA ILE A 81 3.69 15.20 5.74
C ILE A 81 4.24 13.78 5.61
N ASP A 82 5.19 13.41 6.45
CA ASP A 82 5.81 12.08 6.41
C ASP A 82 4.80 10.97 6.73
N ALA A 83 3.89 11.19 7.68
CA ALA A 83 2.84 10.24 8.02
C ALA A 83 1.90 9.97 6.84
N LYS A 84 1.46 11.02 6.16
CA LYS A 84 0.59 10.92 4.99
C LYS A 84 1.30 10.29 3.78
N TYR A 85 2.57 10.60 3.60
CA TYR A 85 3.39 10.04 2.52
C TYR A 85 3.74 8.56 2.75
N HIS A 86 3.94 8.14 3.99
CA HIS A 86 4.25 6.76 4.36
C HIS A 86 3.17 5.77 3.88
N VAL A 87 1.90 6.09 4.10
CA VAL A 87 0.77 5.28 3.62
C VAL A 87 0.75 5.18 2.08
N TYR A 88 1.06 6.28 1.41
CA TYR A 88 1.16 6.28 -0.06
C TYR A 88 2.27 5.33 -0.55
N LEU A 89 3.44 5.36 0.08
CA LEU A 89 4.56 4.47 -0.25
C LEU A 89 4.22 3.00 0.03
N GLU A 90 3.57 2.71 1.14
CA GLU A 90 3.12 1.35 1.46
C GLU A 90 2.16 0.80 0.41
N ARG A 91 1.22 1.61 -0.04
CA ARG A 91 0.30 1.23 -1.13
C ARG A 91 1.04 0.94 -2.42
N GLN A 92 1.97 1.80 -2.81
CA GLN A 92 2.77 1.59 -4.02
C GLN A 92 3.61 0.32 -3.93
N THR A 93 4.24 0.06 -2.80
CA THR A 93 5.01 -1.16 -2.57
C THR A 93 4.13 -2.40 -2.68
N ALA A 94 2.95 -2.38 -2.08
CA ALA A 94 1.98 -3.48 -2.17
C ALA A 94 1.51 -3.72 -3.61
N ASP A 95 1.25 -2.65 -4.37
CA ASP A 95 0.86 -2.74 -5.78
C ASP A 95 1.97 -3.33 -6.64
N VAL A 96 3.21 -2.92 -6.42
CA VAL A 96 4.40 -3.47 -7.13
C VAL A 96 4.59 -4.96 -6.80
N GLU A 97 4.45 -5.35 -5.55
CA GLU A 97 4.56 -6.75 -5.13
C GLU A 97 3.43 -7.61 -5.68
N ALA A 98 2.20 -7.10 -5.72
CA ALA A 98 1.06 -7.76 -6.35
C ALA A 98 1.29 -7.96 -7.84
N PHE A 99 1.79 -6.94 -8.53
CA PHE A 99 2.12 -7.02 -9.95
C PHE A 99 3.22 -8.07 -10.23
N ARG A 100 4.27 -8.09 -9.42
CA ARG A 100 5.34 -9.11 -9.54
C ARG A 100 4.83 -10.53 -9.30
N ARG A 101 3.93 -10.71 -8.35
CA ARG A 101 3.29 -12.02 -8.11
C ARG A 101 2.44 -12.46 -9.29
N ASP A 102 1.70 -11.54 -9.88
CA ASP A 102 0.89 -11.82 -11.08
C ASP A 102 1.77 -12.16 -12.28
N GLU A 103 2.91 -11.47 -12.46
CA GLU A 103 3.88 -11.77 -13.52
C GLU A 103 4.45 -13.19 -13.43
N SER A 104 4.61 -13.72 -12.23
CA SER A 104 5.15 -15.07 -12.00
C SER A 104 4.16 -16.20 -12.20
N LEU A 105 2.86 -15.91 -12.37
CA LEU A 105 1.84 -16.93 -12.61
C LEU A 105 2.12 -17.72 -13.87
N GLY A 106 2.11 -19.06 -13.75
CA GLY A 106 2.42 -19.97 -14.85
C GLY A 106 1.28 -20.13 -15.85
N LEU A 107 1.61 -20.20 -17.12
CA LEU A 107 0.67 -20.36 -18.24
C LEU A 107 0.85 -21.68 -18.98
N THR A 108 1.68 -22.60 -18.50
CA THR A 108 2.02 -23.83 -19.23
C THR A 108 0.85 -24.76 -19.49
N ASP A 109 -0.11 -24.82 -18.56
CA ASP A 109 -1.26 -25.73 -18.62
C ASP A 109 -2.59 -25.01 -18.82
N VAL A 110 -2.56 -23.78 -19.34
CA VAL A 110 -3.77 -22.98 -19.53
C VAL A 110 -4.43 -23.28 -20.85
N ASP A 111 -5.73 -23.60 -20.81
CA ASP A 111 -6.58 -23.59 -21.97
C ASP A 111 -7.14 -22.18 -22.20
N TYR A 112 -6.57 -21.48 -23.15
CA TYR A 112 -6.97 -20.09 -23.44
C TYR A 112 -8.40 -19.98 -23.96
N ALA A 113 -8.95 -21.04 -24.55
CA ALA A 113 -10.34 -21.07 -24.97
C ALA A 113 -11.33 -21.06 -23.81
N ALA A 114 -10.91 -21.55 -22.64
CA ALA A 114 -11.71 -21.56 -21.41
C ALA A 114 -11.66 -20.24 -20.63
N VAL A 115 -10.77 -19.31 -20.99
CA VAL A 115 -10.64 -18.02 -20.30
C VAL A 115 -11.74 -17.06 -20.77
N PRO A 116 -12.69 -16.69 -19.90
CA PRO A 116 -13.79 -15.81 -20.30
C PRO A 116 -13.29 -14.36 -20.47
N GLY A 117 -13.81 -13.68 -21.48
CA GLY A 117 -13.51 -12.27 -21.74
C GLY A 117 -12.22 -12.01 -22.51
N LEU A 118 -11.45 -13.05 -22.84
CA LEU A 118 -10.25 -12.91 -23.66
C LEU A 118 -10.63 -12.72 -25.13
N SER A 119 -10.07 -11.68 -25.78
CA SER A 119 -10.34 -11.43 -27.21
C SER A 119 -9.78 -12.56 -28.07
N ASN A 120 -10.37 -12.77 -29.27
CA ASN A 120 -9.88 -13.76 -30.24
C ASN A 120 -8.44 -13.50 -30.67
N GLU A 121 -8.09 -12.24 -30.82
CA GLU A 121 -6.71 -11.85 -31.19
C GLU A 121 -5.72 -12.21 -30.07
N ALA A 122 -6.03 -11.85 -28.82
CA ALA A 122 -5.20 -12.17 -27.67
C ALA A 122 -5.05 -13.68 -27.50
N ARG A 123 -6.15 -14.41 -27.59
CA ARG A 123 -6.15 -15.89 -27.53
C ARG A 123 -5.26 -16.51 -28.61
N THR A 124 -5.42 -16.09 -29.85
CA THR A 124 -4.62 -16.61 -30.98
C THR A 124 -3.13 -16.38 -30.77
N ARG A 125 -2.76 -15.19 -30.28
CA ARG A 125 -1.36 -14.86 -30.00
C ARG A 125 -0.79 -15.69 -28.86
N LEU A 126 -1.53 -15.88 -27.80
CA LEU A 126 -1.13 -16.70 -26.66
C LEU A 126 -0.98 -18.18 -27.03
N GLU A 127 -1.90 -18.71 -27.81
CA GLU A 127 -1.83 -20.09 -28.31
C GLU A 127 -0.63 -20.33 -29.24
N ARG A 128 -0.32 -19.33 -30.06
CA ARG A 128 0.82 -19.39 -31.00
C ARG A 128 2.17 -19.30 -30.30
N HIS A 129 2.32 -18.38 -29.37
CA HIS A 129 3.61 -18.11 -28.72
C HIS A 129 3.85 -18.91 -27.44
N ARG A 130 2.81 -19.41 -26.82
CA ARG A 130 2.84 -20.23 -25.60
C ARG A 130 3.80 -19.70 -24.52
N PRO A 131 3.58 -18.48 -24.01
CA PRO A 131 4.42 -17.93 -22.94
C PRO A 131 4.33 -18.80 -21.68
N HIS A 132 5.41 -18.88 -20.93
CA HIS A 132 5.46 -19.67 -19.71
C HIS A 132 4.83 -18.96 -18.50
N THR A 133 4.85 -17.62 -18.51
CA THR A 133 4.33 -16.79 -17.41
C THR A 133 3.52 -15.62 -17.96
N VAL A 134 2.69 -15.04 -17.07
CA VAL A 134 1.94 -13.80 -17.37
C VAL A 134 2.90 -12.64 -17.71
N GLY A 135 4.06 -12.55 -17.06
CA GLY A 135 5.08 -11.57 -17.39
C GLY A 135 5.61 -11.71 -18.81
N GLN A 136 5.85 -12.93 -19.26
CA GLN A 136 6.25 -13.19 -20.66
C GLN A 136 5.14 -12.87 -21.65
N ALA A 137 3.89 -13.17 -21.31
CA ALA A 137 2.74 -12.82 -22.12
C ALA A 137 2.63 -11.30 -22.35
N GLY A 138 2.94 -10.51 -21.32
CA GLY A 138 2.92 -9.04 -21.40
C GLY A 138 3.94 -8.44 -22.34
N ARG A 139 4.98 -9.19 -22.71
CA ARG A 139 6.01 -8.76 -23.67
C ARG A 139 5.64 -9.06 -25.12
N LEU A 140 4.58 -9.79 -25.35
CA LEU A 140 4.10 -10.09 -26.69
C LEU A 140 3.35 -8.89 -27.28
N ASP A 141 3.64 -8.58 -28.54
CA ASP A 141 2.91 -7.55 -29.27
C ASP A 141 1.44 -7.93 -29.40
N GLY A 142 0.56 -6.97 -29.16
CA GLY A 142 -0.89 -7.15 -29.26
C GLY A 142 -1.55 -7.74 -28.00
N ILE A 143 -0.80 -8.01 -26.95
CA ILE A 143 -1.36 -8.36 -25.64
C ILE A 143 -1.52 -7.07 -24.83
N THR A 144 -2.77 -6.72 -24.52
CA THR A 144 -3.10 -5.50 -23.77
C THR A 144 -3.00 -5.72 -22.25
N PRO A 145 -2.83 -4.65 -21.45
CA PRO A 145 -2.93 -4.74 -19.98
C PRO A 145 -4.25 -5.35 -19.52
N ALA A 146 -5.36 -5.09 -20.22
CA ALA A 146 -6.66 -5.68 -19.92
C ALA A 146 -6.65 -7.21 -20.09
N ALA A 147 -6.03 -7.72 -21.15
CA ALA A 147 -5.87 -9.15 -21.38
C ALA A 147 -5.05 -9.81 -20.28
N LEU A 148 -3.97 -9.18 -19.81
CA LEU A 148 -3.15 -9.66 -18.71
C LEU A 148 -3.94 -9.72 -17.40
N GLY A 149 -4.76 -8.71 -17.11
CA GLY A 149 -5.64 -8.67 -15.95
C GLY A 149 -6.66 -9.81 -15.96
N ILE A 150 -7.24 -10.11 -17.10
CA ILE A 150 -8.17 -11.23 -17.31
C ILE A 150 -7.48 -12.57 -17.05
N LEU A 151 -6.29 -12.79 -17.59
CA LEU A 151 -5.48 -13.98 -17.38
C LEU A 151 -5.13 -14.16 -15.90
N ALA A 152 -4.63 -13.13 -15.25
CA ALA A 152 -4.25 -13.19 -13.83
C ALA A 152 -5.45 -13.50 -12.94
N ALA A 153 -6.60 -12.90 -13.18
CA ALA A 153 -7.84 -13.17 -12.45
C ALA A 153 -8.31 -14.61 -12.63
N TYR A 154 -8.27 -15.13 -13.84
CA TYR A 154 -8.62 -16.52 -14.15
C TYR A 154 -7.71 -17.50 -13.43
N LEU A 155 -6.39 -17.30 -13.50
CA LEU A 155 -5.40 -18.17 -12.86
C LEU A 155 -5.54 -18.17 -11.34
N ARG A 156 -5.78 -17.03 -10.71
CA ARG A 156 -6.04 -16.95 -9.25
C ARG A 156 -7.28 -17.69 -8.84
N ARG A 157 -8.33 -17.64 -9.66
CA ARG A 157 -9.59 -18.38 -9.42
C ARG A 157 -9.36 -19.88 -9.51
N GLU A 158 -8.63 -20.35 -10.50
CA GLU A 158 -8.30 -21.76 -10.66
C GLU A 158 -7.42 -22.29 -9.51
N GLN A 159 -6.48 -21.51 -9.04
CA GLN A 159 -5.66 -21.86 -7.88
C GLN A 159 -6.51 -22.01 -6.59
N ARG A 160 -7.52 -21.15 -6.40
CA ARG A 160 -8.43 -21.25 -5.26
C ARG A 160 -9.26 -22.53 -5.32
N LYS A 161 -9.76 -22.90 -6.49
CA LYS A 161 -10.52 -24.16 -6.69
C LYS A 161 -9.67 -25.38 -6.33
N ARG A 162 -8.41 -25.43 -6.79
CA ARG A 162 -7.49 -26.52 -6.48
C ARG A 162 -7.21 -26.66 -4.98
N LYS A 163 -7.08 -25.54 -4.26
CA LYS A 163 -6.87 -25.52 -2.80
C LYS A 163 -8.11 -25.95 -2.00
N SER A 164 -9.31 -25.75 -2.53
CA SER A 164 -10.54 -26.12 -1.83
C SER A 164 -10.97 -27.57 -2.05
N THR A 165 -10.34 -28.27 -2.98
CA THR A 165 -10.65 -29.68 -3.32
C THR A 165 -9.64 -30.68 -2.74
N GLY A 166 -8.59 -30.20 -2.10
CA GLY A 166 -7.58 -31.00 -1.39
C GLY A 166 -7.67 -30.82 0.11
#